data_ed4b3c6282b003360fc59350b35cd1c3
#
_entry.id   ed4b3c6282b003360fc59350b35cd1c3
#
_cell.length_a   1.000
_cell.length_b   1.000
_cell.length_c   1.000
_cell.angle_alpha   90.00
_cell.angle_beta   90.00
_cell.angle_gamma   90.00
#
_symmetry.space_group_name_H-M   'P 1'
#
loop_
_entity.id
_entity.type
_entity.pdbx_description
1 polymer ?
#
loop_
_entity_poly.entity_id
_entity_poly.type
_entity_poly.pdbx_seq_one_letter_code
_entity_poly.pdbx_strand_id
1 'polypeptide(L)'
;MVLVLVIGDLHIPHRVHDLPAKFKKLLVPGKIQQILCTGNVCDKETYEYLRTVSPDVHVVKGDYDESSFPLSATVTHAPVRIGVIHGHQCIPTGDLDSLSSIARQLDVDVLVSGHTHTFQAMEYDGRFFVNPGSATGAWVGSVNGDPTPSFALMDIQGPVVVTYVYQLIEGEVRVEKIEYRKNTEPYKDGPRSTVMPQSIPSSPTPHHSQSVW
;
A
#
# COMPACT_ATOMS: atom_id res chain seq x y z
N MET A 1 -21.12 -6.69 -1.42
CA MET A 1 -20.05 -7.15 -0.51
C MET A 1 -19.06 -7.94 -1.34
N VAL A 2 -17.82 -7.53 -1.37
CA VAL A 2 -16.72 -8.23 -2.08
C VAL A 2 -15.58 -8.41 -1.10
N LEU A 3 -15.12 -9.65 -0.91
CA LEU A 3 -13.99 -9.96 -0.05
C LEU A 3 -12.72 -10.07 -0.88
N VAL A 4 -11.77 -9.18 -0.63
CA VAL A 4 -10.50 -9.04 -1.34
C VAL A 4 -9.35 -9.42 -0.42
N LEU A 5 -8.53 -10.39 -0.83
CA LEU A 5 -7.28 -10.70 -0.15
C LEU A 5 -6.20 -9.72 -0.61
N VAL A 6 -5.51 -9.11 0.33
CA VAL A 6 -4.34 -8.25 0.11
C VAL A 6 -3.13 -8.95 0.73
N ILE A 7 -2.17 -9.33 -0.12
CA ILE A 7 -1.03 -10.17 0.26
C ILE A 7 0.19 -9.77 -0.57
N GLY A 8 1.39 -10.01 -0.06
CA GLY A 8 2.62 -9.76 -0.82
C GLY A 8 3.89 -10.07 -0.03
N ASP A 9 5.02 -9.71 -0.62
CA ASP A 9 6.36 -9.88 -0.04
C ASP A 9 6.58 -11.32 0.45
N LEU A 10 6.18 -12.29 -0.41
CA LEU A 10 6.20 -13.72 -0.10
C LEU A 10 7.63 -14.26 -0.08
N HIS A 11 8.45 -13.88 -1.05
CA HIS A 11 9.85 -14.29 -1.20
C HIS A 11 10.06 -15.82 -1.13
N ILE A 12 9.10 -16.60 -1.63
CA ILE A 12 9.17 -18.05 -1.73
C ILE A 12 9.78 -18.40 -3.09
N PRO A 13 10.76 -19.31 -3.17
CA PRO A 13 11.43 -20.02 -2.06
C PRO A 13 12.67 -19.31 -1.52
N HIS A 14 13.01 -18.10 -2.00
CA HIS A 14 14.32 -17.46 -1.86
C HIS A 14 14.70 -17.12 -0.42
N ARG A 15 13.74 -16.61 0.38
CA ARG A 15 13.99 -16.21 1.77
C ARG A 15 13.24 -17.10 2.76
N VAL A 16 12.09 -17.63 2.35
CA VAL A 16 11.23 -18.50 3.18
C VAL A 16 10.72 -19.64 2.31
N HIS A 17 10.61 -20.83 2.88
CA HIS A 17 10.21 -22.01 2.10
C HIS A 17 8.72 -22.01 1.75
N ASP A 18 7.86 -21.45 2.60
CA ASP A 18 6.41 -21.57 2.44
C ASP A 18 5.64 -20.56 3.29
N LEU A 19 4.36 -20.36 2.99
CA LEU A 19 3.43 -19.61 3.82
C LEU A 19 3.22 -20.30 5.18
N PRO A 20 3.05 -19.54 6.28
CA PRO A 20 2.70 -20.12 7.58
C PRO A 20 1.48 -21.05 7.48
N ALA A 21 1.58 -22.24 8.05
CA ALA A 21 0.50 -23.24 7.99
C ALA A 21 -0.84 -22.73 8.55
N LYS A 22 -0.80 -21.84 9.55
CA LYS A 22 -2.01 -21.18 10.09
C LYS A 22 -2.64 -20.24 9.06
N PHE A 23 -1.86 -19.54 8.24
CA PHE A 23 -2.38 -18.69 7.16
C PHE A 23 -2.99 -19.52 6.03
N LYS A 24 -2.34 -20.61 5.61
CA LYS A 24 -2.91 -21.52 4.59
C LYS A 24 -4.30 -22.05 4.98
N LYS A 25 -4.54 -22.30 6.26
CA LYS A 25 -5.86 -22.74 6.75
C LYS A 25 -6.95 -21.66 6.65
N LEU A 26 -6.56 -20.39 6.61
CA LEU A 26 -7.48 -19.25 6.48
C LEU A 26 -7.78 -18.91 5.01
N LEU A 27 -6.83 -19.18 4.11
CA LEU A 27 -6.95 -18.91 2.68
C LEU A 27 -7.75 -20.03 2.00
N VAL A 28 -9.04 -20.11 2.31
CA VAL A 28 -9.94 -21.17 1.80
C VAL A 28 -10.47 -20.79 0.43
N PRO A 29 -10.33 -21.67 -0.59
CA PRO A 29 -10.90 -21.47 -1.91
C PRO A 29 -12.40 -21.17 -1.87
N GLY A 30 -12.86 -20.27 -2.77
CA GLY A 30 -14.27 -19.95 -2.96
C GLY A 30 -14.86 -18.95 -1.97
N LYS A 31 -14.12 -18.52 -0.93
CA LYS A 31 -14.55 -17.45 0.00
C LYS A 31 -14.06 -16.08 -0.42
N ILE A 32 -12.88 -16.02 -1.02
CA ILE A 32 -12.21 -14.80 -1.48
C ILE A 32 -12.55 -14.61 -2.94
N GLN A 33 -13.08 -13.44 -3.31
CA GLN A 33 -13.49 -13.13 -4.67
C GLN A 33 -12.32 -12.63 -5.52
N GLN A 34 -11.36 -11.92 -4.91
CA GLN A 34 -10.25 -11.31 -5.62
C GLN A 34 -8.99 -11.29 -4.75
N ILE A 35 -7.83 -11.36 -5.37
CA ILE A 35 -6.53 -11.23 -4.72
C ILE A 35 -5.78 -10.05 -5.32
N LEU A 36 -5.31 -9.14 -4.47
CA LEU A 36 -4.40 -8.05 -4.78
C LEU A 36 -3.05 -8.38 -4.16
N CYS A 37 -2.07 -8.68 -5.00
CA CYS A 37 -0.73 -9.04 -4.55
C CYS A 37 0.26 -7.91 -4.84
N THR A 38 0.95 -7.44 -3.79
CA THR A 38 1.94 -6.36 -3.90
C THR A 38 3.26 -6.78 -4.53
N GLY A 39 3.40 -8.05 -4.96
CA GLY A 39 4.60 -8.57 -5.63
C GLY A 39 5.52 -9.35 -4.71
N ASN A 40 6.74 -9.61 -5.23
CA ASN A 40 7.71 -10.50 -4.63
C ASN A 40 7.13 -11.90 -4.36
N VAL A 41 6.40 -12.42 -5.36
CA VAL A 41 5.89 -13.80 -5.38
C VAL A 41 7.05 -14.77 -5.64
N CYS A 42 7.97 -14.36 -6.53
CA CYS A 42 9.26 -14.97 -6.89
C CYS A 42 9.17 -16.28 -7.66
N ASP A 43 8.15 -17.12 -7.52
CA ASP A 43 8.03 -18.37 -8.27
C ASP A 43 6.63 -18.62 -8.84
N LYS A 44 6.57 -19.56 -9.79
CA LYS A 44 5.33 -19.92 -10.46
C LYS A 44 4.40 -20.75 -9.57
N GLU A 45 4.96 -21.58 -8.69
CA GLU A 45 4.15 -22.47 -7.84
C GLU A 45 3.35 -21.66 -6.82
N THR A 46 3.98 -20.65 -6.22
CA THR A 46 3.30 -19.70 -5.32
C THR A 46 2.23 -18.89 -6.05
N TYR A 47 2.49 -18.45 -7.29
CA TYR A 47 1.48 -17.78 -8.09
C TYR A 47 0.28 -18.69 -8.39
N GLU A 48 0.53 -19.94 -8.81
CA GLU A 48 -0.55 -20.92 -9.06
C GLU A 48 -1.31 -21.27 -7.77
N TYR A 49 -0.62 -21.34 -6.62
CA TYR A 49 -1.29 -21.49 -5.33
C TYR A 49 -2.29 -20.35 -5.06
N LEU A 50 -1.90 -19.09 -5.26
CA LEU A 50 -2.84 -17.96 -5.11
C LEU A 50 -4.06 -18.11 -6.04
N ARG A 51 -3.86 -18.59 -7.26
CA ARG A 51 -4.95 -18.86 -8.21
C ARG A 51 -5.89 -19.98 -7.76
N THR A 52 -5.44 -20.90 -6.93
CA THR A 52 -6.35 -21.91 -6.33
C THR A 52 -7.23 -21.29 -5.24
N VAL A 53 -6.77 -20.24 -4.57
CA VAL A 53 -7.55 -19.53 -3.53
C VAL A 53 -8.64 -18.67 -4.17
N SER A 54 -8.28 -17.90 -5.22
CA SER A 54 -9.22 -17.16 -6.06
C SER A 54 -8.70 -17.09 -7.50
N PRO A 55 -9.57 -17.26 -8.52
CA PRO A 55 -9.16 -17.15 -9.92
C PRO A 55 -8.84 -15.72 -10.35
N ASP A 56 -9.36 -14.71 -9.66
CA ASP A 56 -9.15 -13.29 -9.96
C ASP A 56 -7.95 -12.75 -9.14
N VAL A 57 -6.75 -12.87 -9.73
CA VAL A 57 -5.47 -12.51 -9.10
C VAL A 57 -4.80 -11.38 -9.86
N HIS A 58 -4.61 -10.26 -9.21
CA HIS A 58 -3.84 -9.12 -9.69
C HIS A 58 -2.51 -9.04 -8.94
N VAL A 59 -1.42 -9.32 -9.62
CA VAL A 59 -0.06 -9.23 -9.08
C VAL A 59 0.65 -8.04 -9.72
N VAL A 60 1.29 -7.20 -8.93
CA VAL A 60 2.22 -6.18 -9.43
C VAL A 60 3.66 -6.65 -9.25
N LYS A 61 4.56 -6.12 -10.08
CA LYS A 61 5.95 -6.53 -10.09
C LYS A 61 6.69 -6.00 -8.87
N GLY A 62 7.20 -6.90 -8.05
CA GLY A 62 8.19 -6.60 -7.02
C GLY A 62 9.61 -6.51 -7.58
N ASP A 63 10.54 -6.03 -6.75
CA ASP A 63 11.95 -5.88 -7.09
C ASP A 63 12.71 -7.22 -7.23
N TYR A 64 12.14 -8.31 -6.66
CA TYR A 64 12.67 -9.68 -6.77
C TYR A 64 11.91 -10.57 -7.77
N ASP A 65 10.85 -10.05 -8.40
CA ASP A 65 10.10 -10.83 -9.38
C ASP A 65 10.78 -10.82 -10.75
N GLU A 66 11.09 -11.99 -11.29
CA GLU A 66 11.56 -12.14 -12.66
C GLU A 66 10.40 -12.12 -13.68
N SER A 67 9.20 -12.42 -13.24
CA SER A 67 8.00 -12.46 -14.08
C SER A 67 7.61 -11.08 -14.60
N SER A 68 6.98 -11.05 -15.78
CA SER A 68 6.52 -9.82 -16.45
C SER A 68 5.20 -9.33 -15.88
N PHE A 69 5.11 -9.11 -14.57
CA PHE A 69 3.97 -8.46 -13.95
C PHE A 69 3.96 -6.94 -14.21
N PRO A 70 2.79 -6.27 -14.23
CA PRO A 70 2.72 -4.82 -14.34
C PRO A 70 3.30 -4.12 -13.11
N LEU A 71 3.79 -2.89 -13.25
CA LEU A 71 4.32 -2.09 -12.12
C LEU A 71 3.22 -1.56 -11.20
N SER A 72 2.00 -1.45 -11.71
CA SER A 72 0.81 -1.06 -10.96
C SER A 72 -0.43 -1.73 -11.53
N ALA A 73 -1.45 -1.90 -10.71
CA ALA A 73 -2.76 -2.37 -11.12
C ALA A 73 -3.84 -1.52 -10.44
N THR A 74 -5.00 -1.39 -11.08
CA THR A 74 -6.16 -0.73 -10.48
C THR A 74 -7.39 -1.60 -10.65
N VAL A 75 -8.19 -1.72 -9.60
CA VAL A 75 -9.47 -2.41 -9.60
C VAL A 75 -10.55 -1.48 -9.08
N THR A 76 -11.79 -1.69 -9.52
CA THR A 76 -12.92 -0.84 -9.11
C THR A 76 -14.04 -1.67 -8.52
N HIS A 77 -14.38 -1.38 -7.29
CA HIS A 77 -15.57 -1.86 -6.61
C HIS A 77 -16.44 -0.64 -6.28
N ALA A 78 -17.25 -0.23 -7.25
CA ALA A 78 -17.96 1.05 -7.20
C ALA A 78 -18.65 1.32 -5.85
N PRO A 79 -18.46 2.50 -5.23
CA PRO A 79 -17.75 3.67 -5.77
C PRO A 79 -16.24 3.71 -5.46
N VAL A 80 -15.65 2.69 -4.82
CA VAL A 80 -14.25 2.66 -4.39
C VAL A 80 -13.35 2.16 -5.52
N ARG A 81 -12.25 2.89 -5.76
CA ARG A 81 -11.15 2.49 -6.65
C ARG A 81 -9.91 2.16 -5.82
N ILE A 82 -9.30 1.02 -6.09
CA ILE A 82 -8.13 0.52 -5.37
C ILE A 82 -6.96 0.41 -6.33
N GLY A 83 -5.85 1.05 -6.00
CA GLY A 83 -4.57 0.92 -6.68
C GLY A 83 -3.67 -0.06 -5.93
N VAL A 84 -2.84 -0.77 -6.68
CA VAL A 84 -1.81 -1.66 -6.13
C VAL A 84 -0.47 -1.32 -6.76
N ILE A 85 0.55 -1.18 -5.94
CA ILE A 85 1.95 -1.04 -6.34
C ILE A 85 2.82 -1.92 -5.43
N HIS A 86 4.06 -2.20 -5.84
CA HIS A 86 4.96 -2.88 -4.91
C HIS A 86 5.45 -1.96 -3.78
N GLY A 87 5.88 -0.74 -4.11
CA GLY A 87 6.38 0.23 -3.13
C GLY A 87 7.88 0.52 -3.20
N HIS A 88 8.69 -0.30 -3.90
CA HIS A 88 10.11 -0.01 -4.15
C HIS A 88 10.33 1.26 -4.99
N GLN A 89 9.27 1.73 -5.66
CA GLN A 89 9.28 2.96 -6.45
C GLN A 89 9.30 4.24 -5.59
N CYS A 90 8.97 4.12 -4.29
CA CYS A 90 8.89 5.25 -3.37
C CYS A 90 10.23 5.47 -2.66
N ILE A 91 10.71 6.72 -2.66
CA ILE A 91 11.92 7.12 -1.96
C ILE A 91 11.61 8.40 -1.16
N PRO A 92 11.74 8.36 0.18
CA PRO A 92 12.05 7.19 1.02
C PRO A 92 10.99 6.09 0.96
N THR A 93 11.39 4.85 1.27
CA THR A 93 10.48 3.70 1.27
C THR A 93 9.34 3.91 2.27
N GLY A 94 8.10 3.74 1.81
CA GLY A 94 6.90 3.91 2.63
C GLY A 94 6.53 5.36 2.96
N ASP A 95 7.18 6.35 2.29
CA ASP A 95 6.86 7.77 2.47
C ASP A 95 5.44 8.08 1.99
N LEU A 96 4.64 8.66 2.89
CA LEU A 96 3.22 8.92 2.64
C LEU A 96 2.97 10.00 1.58
N ASP A 97 3.83 11.01 1.47
CA ASP A 97 3.70 12.05 0.45
C ASP A 97 3.94 11.49 -0.94
N SER A 98 4.95 10.60 -1.07
CA SER A 98 5.24 9.87 -2.31
C SER A 98 4.10 8.92 -2.67
N LEU A 99 3.59 8.15 -1.71
CA LEU A 99 2.45 7.26 -1.90
C LEU A 99 1.18 8.03 -2.27
N SER A 100 0.91 9.18 -1.62
CA SER A 100 -0.22 10.05 -1.94
C SER A 100 -0.13 10.61 -3.36
N SER A 101 1.07 10.97 -3.82
CA SER A 101 1.30 11.42 -5.20
C SER A 101 0.97 10.34 -6.21
N ILE A 102 1.38 9.10 -5.95
CA ILE A 102 1.04 7.93 -6.78
C ILE A 102 -0.46 7.65 -6.76
N ALA A 103 -1.10 7.71 -5.58
CA ALA A 103 -2.54 7.49 -5.46
C ALA A 103 -3.34 8.52 -6.26
N ARG A 104 -2.89 9.79 -6.27
CA ARG A 104 -3.48 10.85 -7.13
C ARG A 104 -3.28 10.56 -8.61
N GLN A 105 -2.08 10.10 -9.00
CA GLN A 105 -1.78 9.77 -10.40
C GLN A 105 -2.63 8.60 -10.90
N LEU A 106 -2.84 7.58 -10.08
CA LEU A 106 -3.68 6.42 -10.40
C LEU A 106 -5.17 6.72 -10.25
N ASP A 107 -5.54 7.88 -9.69
CA ASP A 107 -6.91 8.30 -9.37
C ASP A 107 -7.65 7.24 -8.54
N VAL A 108 -7.06 6.85 -7.40
CA VAL A 108 -7.59 5.81 -6.51
C VAL A 108 -7.91 6.35 -5.12
N ASP A 109 -8.86 5.71 -4.44
CA ASP A 109 -9.29 6.04 -3.09
C ASP A 109 -8.49 5.26 -2.04
N VAL A 110 -8.09 4.05 -2.41
CA VAL A 110 -7.27 3.15 -1.61
C VAL A 110 -6.01 2.83 -2.38
N LEU A 111 -4.85 2.98 -1.77
CA LEU A 111 -3.57 2.52 -2.34
C LEU A 111 -3.01 1.40 -1.47
N VAL A 112 -2.80 0.25 -2.11
CA VAL A 112 -2.11 -0.89 -1.52
C VAL A 112 -0.66 -0.86 -1.97
N SER A 113 0.27 -0.96 -1.01
CA SER A 113 1.72 -1.02 -1.26
C SER A 113 2.37 -2.09 -0.38
N GLY A 114 3.54 -2.59 -0.76
CA GLY A 114 4.34 -3.56 -0.02
C GLY A 114 5.75 -3.04 0.28
N HIS A 115 6.75 -3.91 0.07
CA HIS A 115 8.18 -3.66 0.12
C HIS A 115 8.79 -3.38 1.50
N THR A 116 8.05 -2.78 2.43
CA THR A 116 8.56 -2.52 3.79
C THR A 116 8.52 -3.75 4.70
N HIS A 117 7.79 -4.79 4.29
CA HIS A 117 7.49 -6.01 5.06
C HIS A 117 6.80 -5.75 6.42
N THR A 118 6.36 -4.53 6.65
CA THR A 118 5.69 -4.13 7.90
C THR A 118 4.26 -3.72 7.59
N PHE A 119 3.31 -4.29 8.34
CA PHE A 119 1.91 -3.89 8.23
C PHE A 119 1.73 -2.42 8.58
N GLN A 120 0.97 -1.72 7.75
CA GLN A 120 0.56 -0.33 7.99
C GLN A 120 -0.81 -0.08 7.35
N ALA A 121 -1.70 0.61 8.05
CA ALA A 121 -2.95 1.09 7.47
C ALA A 121 -3.31 2.45 8.09
N MET A 122 -3.57 3.44 7.24
CA MET A 122 -3.90 4.79 7.69
C MET A 122 -4.62 5.60 6.63
N GLU A 123 -5.40 6.57 7.07
CA GLU A 123 -5.90 7.64 6.20
C GLU A 123 -4.88 8.77 6.11
N TYR A 124 -4.64 9.23 4.88
CA TYR A 124 -3.82 10.38 4.60
C TYR A 124 -4.31 11.09 3.33
N ASP A 125 -4.37 12.41 3.33
CA ASP A 125 -4.80 13.22 2.17
C ASP A 125 -6.17 12.76 1.59
N GLY A 126 -7.11 12.37 2.47
CA GLY A 126 -8.44 11.90 2.10
C GLY A 126 -8.49 10.54 1.40
N ARG A 127 -7.39 9.78 1.45
CA ARG A 127 -7.25 8.43 0.88
C ARG A 127 -6.81 7.44 1.95
N PHE A 128 -7.04 6.18 1.66
CA PHE A 128 -6.64 5.09 2.56
C PHE A 128 -5.43 4.34 1.99
N PHE A 129 -4.39 4.22 2.81
CA PHE A 129 -3.14 3.55 2.48
C PHE A 129 -3.03 2.28 3.29
N VAL A 130 -2.76 1.15 2.61
CA VAL A 130 -2.64 -0.15 3.25
C VAL A 130 -1.40 -0.86 2.74
N ASN A 131 -0.55 -1.26 3.66
CA ASN A 131 0.55 -2.18 3.41
C ASN A 131 0.24 -3.48 4.17
N PRO A 132 0.06 -4.62 3.49
CA PRO A 132 -0.27 -5.88 4.17
C PRO A 132 0.90 -6.45 4.98
N GLY A 133 2.11 -5.90 4.83
CA GLY A 133 3.35 -6.51 5.31
C GLY A 133 3.77 -7.72 4.48
N SER A 134 4.69 -8.52 5.00
CA SER A 134 5.10 -9.78 4.38
C SER A 134 4.24 -10.93 4.88
N ALA A 135 3.61 -11.68 3.97
CA ALA A 135 2.77 -12.81 4.37
C ALA A 135 3.56 -14.00 4.95
N THR A 136 4.84 -14.05 4.68
CA THR A 136 5.75 -15.08 5.20
C THR A 136 6.59 -14.57 6.38
N GLY A 137 6.60 -13.25 6.63
CA GLY A 137 7.56 -12.63 7.54
C GLY A 137 8.98 -12.65 6.99
N ALA A 138 9.13 -12.63 5.66
CA ALA A 138 10.44 -12.64 5.02
C ALA A 138 11.30 -11.48 5.51
N TRP A 139 12.56 -11.79 5.82
CA TRP A 139 13.51 -10.79 6.31
C TRP A 139 13.78 -9.68 5.29
N VAL A 140 13.96 -8.47 5.79
CA VAL A 140 14.39 -7.28 5.03
C VAL A 140 15.54 -6.59 5.75
N GLY A 141 16.60 -6.22 5.00
CA GLY A 141 17.87 -5.75 5.56
C GLY A 141 17.83 -4.45 6.37
N SER A 142 16.73 -3.73 6.34
CA SER A 142 16.58 -2.41 6.99
C SER A 142 15.89 -2.45 8.36
N VAL A 143 15.40 -3.62 8.81
CA VAL A 143 14.64 -3.75 10.05
C VAL A 143 15.41 -4.62 11.05
N ASN A 144 15.51 -4.15 12.30
CA ASN A 144 16.04 -4.96 13.40
C ASN A 144 15.01 -6.01 13.82
N GLY A 145 15.30 -7.27 13.56
CA GLY A 145 14.45 -8.42 13.85
C GLY A 145 13.69 -8.95 12.64
N ASP A 146 13.07 -10.11 12.80
CA ASP A 146 12.26 -10.72 11.76
C ASP A 146 10.89 -10.03 11.68
N PRO A 147 10.43 -9.65 10.47
CA PRO A 147 9.09 -9.09 10.30
C PRO A 147 8.01 -10.07 10.76
N THR A 148 6.96 -9.53 11.38
CA THR A 148 5.78 -10.32 11.75
C THR A 148 5.03 -10.76 10.49
N PRO A 149 4.83 -12.07 10.23
CA PRO A 149 4.02 -12.50 9.11
C PRO A 149 2.63 -11.88 9.15
N SER A 150 2.17 -11.29 8.04
CA SER A 150 0.88 -10.61 7.99
C SER A 150 0.28 -10.58 6.59
N PHE A 151 -1.04 -10.54 6.53
CA PHE A 151 -1.82 -10.24 5.33
C PHE A 151 -3.11 -9.51 5.74
N ALA A 152 -3.86 -8.96 4.79
CA ALA A 152 -5.13 -8.31 5.05
C ALA A 152 -6.26 -8.90 4.21
N LEU A 153 -7.48 -8.85 4.75
CA LEU A 153 -8.73 -9.07 4.01
C LEU A 153 -9.53 -7.77 4.03
N MET A 154 -9.91 -7.29 2.85
CA MET A 154 -10.79 -6.13 2.71
C MET A 154 -12.21 -6.61 2.37
N ASP A 155 -13.18 -6.26 3.20
CA ASP A 155 -14.60 -6.37 2.90
C ASP A 155 -15.10 -5.03 2.37
N ILE A 156 -15.50 -4.99 1.10
CA ILE A 156 -15.90 -3.79 0.40
C ILE A 156 -17.40 -3.76 0.24
N GLN A 157 -18.04 -2.73 0.82
CA GLN A 157 -19.49 -2.56 0.83
C GLN A 157 -19.87 -1.12 0.45
N GLY A 158 -20.09 -0.89 -0.85
CA GLY A 158 -20.31 0.48 -1.35
C GLY A 158 -19.10 1.37 -1.02
N PRO A 159 -19.27 2.53 -0.33
CA PRO A 159 -18.17 3.43 -0.01
C PRO A 159 -17.34 3.00 1.21
N VAL A 160 -17.69 1.89 1.87
CA VAL A 160 -17.03 1.42 3.10
C VAL A 160 -16.08 0.28 2.77
N VAL A 161 -14.86 0.38 3.25
CA VAL A 161 -13.82 -0.66 3.20
C VAL A 161 -13.46 -1.06 4.62
N VAL A 162 -13.80 -2.28 4.99
CA VAL A 162 -13.41 -2.85 6.29
C VAL A 162 -12.20 -3.75 6.07
N THR A 163 -11.07 -3.38 6.63
CA THR A 163 -9.81 -4.13 6.52
C THR A 163 -9.57 -4.93 7.78
N TYR A 164 -9.50 -6.23 7.65
CA TYR A 164 -9.10 -7.16 8.70
C TYR A 164 -7.64 -7.54 8.48
N VAL A 165 -6.80 -7.23 9.44
CA VAL A 165 -5.38 -7.54 9.42
C VAL A 165 -5.12 -8.80 10.22
N TYR A 166 -4.49 -9.76 9.60
CA TYR A 166 -4.09 -11.02 10.21
C TYR A 166 -2.59 -11.01 10.42
N GLN A 167 -2.16 -11.12 11.67
CA GLN A 167 -0.76 -11.17 12.07
C GLN A 167 -0.46 -12.45 12.83
N LEU A 168 0.67 -13.09 12.55
CA LEU A 168 1.13 -14.26 13.28
C LEU A 168 2.13 -13.84 14.37
N ILE A 169 1.65 -13.65 15.59
CA ILE A 169 2.43 -13.19 16.73
C ILE A 169 2.57 -14.33 17.72
N GLU A 170 3.81 -14.67 18.09
CA GLU A 170 4.10 -15.78 19.03
C GLU A 170 3.43 -17.11 18.65
N GLY A 171 3.33 -17.35 17.33
CA GLY A 171 2.69 -18.55 16.79
C GLY A 171 1.16 -18.51 16.78
N GLU A 172 0.50 -17.45 17.26
CA GLU A 172 -0.96 -17.30 17.25
C GLU A 172 -1.40 -16.22 16.25
N VAL A 173 -2.54 -16.47 15.58
CA VAL A 173 -3.12 -15.49 14.66
C VAL A 173 -3.91 -14.46 15.46
N ARG A 174 -3.48 -13.21 15.38
CA ARG A 174 -4.22 -12.05 15.89
C ARG A 174 -4.88 -11.33 14.73
N VAL A 175 -6.07 -10.79 14.98
CA VAL A 175 -6.84 -10.08 13.95
C VAL A 175 -7.24 -8.71 14.48
N GLU A 176 -6.91 -7.67 13.72
CA GLU A 176 -7.35 -6.30 13.98
C GLU A 176 -8.28 -5.83 12.86
N LYS A 177 -9.20 -4.94 13.20
CA LYS A 177 -10.19 -4.37 12.27
C LYS A 177 -9.97 -2.87 12.14
N ILE A 178 -9.87 -2.41 10.89
CA ILE A 178 -9.77 -0.99 10.55
C ILE A 178 -10.88 -0.68 9.52
N GLU A 179 -11.57 0.44 9.67
CA GLU A 179 -12.63 0.85 8.75
C GLU A 179 -12.24 2.16 8.07
N TYR A 180 -12.39 2.21 6.77
CA TYR A 180 -12.28 3.40 5.94
C TYR A 180 -13.61 3.64 5.23
N ARG A 181 -14.02 4.92 5.14
CA ARG A 181 -15.20 5.33 4.38
C ARG A 181 -14.80 6.39 3.36
N LYS A 182 -14.95 6.05 2.08
CA LYS A 182 -14.82 7.03 1.01
C LYS A 182 -15.83 8.16 1.20
N ASN A 183 -15.37 9.40 1.22
CA ASN A 183 -16.25 10.57 1.20
C ASN A 183 -16.92 10.66 -0.18
N THR A 184 -18.23 10.45 -0.23
CA THR A 184 -19.03 10.51 -1.47
C THR A 184 -19.72 11.87 -1.68
N GLU A 185 -19.54 12.82 -0.75
CA GLU A 185 -20.04 14.16 -0.98
C GLU A 185 -19.24 14.85 -2.10
N PRO A 186 -19.91 15.51 -3.07
CA PRO A 186 -19.20 16.28 -4.06
C PRO A 186 -18.42 17.38 -3.34
N TYR A 187 -17.12 17.47 -3.67
CA TYR A 187 -16.24 18.53 -3.18
C TYR A 187 -16.89 19.89 -3.50
N LYS A 188 -17.48 20.53 -2.48
CA LYS A 188 -17.96 21.92 -2.62
C LYS A 188 -16.69 22.78 -2.67
N ASP A 189 -16.37 23.28 -3.85
CA ASP A 189 -15.35 24.31 -4.03
C ASP A 189 -15.67 25.47 -3.06
N GLY A 190 -15.05 25.43 -1.90
CA GLY A 190 -14.96 26.60 -1.04
C GLY A 190 -14.10 27.64 -1.76
N PRO A 191 -14.37 28.96 -1.59
CA PRO A 191 -13.62 29.98 -2.30
C PRO A 191 -12.12 29.80 -2.00
N ARG A 192 -11.32 29.59 -3.05
CA ARG A 192 -9.87 29.62 -2.98
C ARG A 192 -9.49 30.94 -2.34
N SER A 193 -9.01 30.90 -1.13
CA SER A 193 -8.35 32.05 -0.50
C SER A 193 -7.14 32.39 -1.38
N THR A 194 -7.29 33.40 -2.21
CA THR A 194 -6.21 33.97 -3.01
C THR A 194 -5.33 34.75 -2.01
N VAL A 195 -4.37 34.06 -1.40
CA VAL A 195 -3.29 34.73 -0.69
C VAL A 195 -2.45 35.40 -1.75
N MET A 196 -2.66 36.69 -1.95
CA MET A 196 -1.76 37.54 -2.75
C MET A 196 -0.35 37.45 -2.14
N PRO A 197 0.70 37.28 -2.95
CA PRO A 197 2.06 37.40 -2.43
C PRO A 197 2.27 38.80 -1.90
N GLN A 198 2.59 38.93 -0.63
CA GLN A 198 3.03 40.20 -0.06
C GLN A 198 4.34 40.63 -0.73
N SER A 199 4.34 41.82 -1.31
CA SER A 199 5.50 42.44 -1.89
C SER A 199 6.63 42.54 -0.85
N ILE A 200 7.77 41.95 -1.20
CA ILE A 200 9.02 42.07 -0.43
C ILE A 200 9.44 43.52 -0.44
N PRO A 201 9.67 44.17 0.73
CA PRO A 201 10.22 45.53 0.76
C PRO A 201 11.65 45.51 0.24
N SER A 202 11.94 46.41 -0.73
CA SER A 202 13.27 46.61 -1.31
C SER A 202 14.28 47.04 -0.22
N SER A 203 15.36 46.28 -0.14
CA SER A 203 16.52 46.62 0.72
C SER A 203 17.12 47.95 0.36
N PRO A 204 17.54 48.76 1.31
CA PRO A 204 18.21 50.02 1.04
C PRO A 204 19.62 49.79 0.47
N THR A 205 19.94 50.52 -0.57
CA THR A 205 21.27 50.61 -1.20
C THR A 205 22.33 51.06 -0.21
N PRO A 206 23.52 50.45 -0.14
CA PRO A 206 24.62 50.99 0.69
C PRO A 206 25.23 52.22 0.04
N HIS A 207 25.26 53.34 0.76
CA HIS A 207 26.03 54.50 0.43
C HIS A 207 27.56 54.22 0.49
N HIS A 208 28.23 54.33 -0.64
CA HIS A 208 29.70 54.43 -0.68
C HIS A 208 30.12 55.74 -0.06
N SER A 209 30.71 55.70 1.09
CA SER A 209 31.55 56.81 1.62
C SER A 209 32.97 56.63 1.08
N GLN A 210 33.37 57.54 0.21
CA GLN A 210 34.79 57.76 -0.13
C GLN A 210 35.49 58.27 1.12
N SER A 211 36.56 57.60 1.52
CA SER A 211 37.59 58.18 2.39
C SER A 211 38.87 58.26 1.60
N VAL A 212 39.29 59.51 1.41
CA VAL A 212 40.61 59.97 1.00
C VAL A 212 41.61 59.67 2.12
N TRP A 213 42.70 59.07 1.82
CA TRP A 213 44.13 59.19 2.17
C TRP A 213 44.88 57.93 1.75
#